data_66dc175d97687b2c5041ea68e5c2ce8b
#
_entry.id   66dc175d97687b2c5041ea68e5c2ce8b
#
_cell.length_a   1.000
_cell.length_b   1.000
_cell.length_c   1.000
_cell.angle_alpha   90.00
_cell.angle_beta   90.00
_cell.angle_gamma   90.00
#
_symmetry.space_group_name_H-M   'P 1'
#
loop_
_entity.id
_entity.type
_entity.pdbx_description
1 polymer ?
#
loop_
_entity_poly.entity_id
_entity_poly.type
_entity_poly.pdbx_seq_one_letter_code
_entity_poly.pdbx_strand_id
1 'polypeptide(L)'
;MELYLLETDAPQSQAAHALLARVLRETYGITQPEFIIGPHGKPYLENGPHFSISHTRGAVALAIGEHNMGLDIEAVRSFHQRVPERIMSREEYDWFCSRGELKRDFFALWTLKESYYKYLGTGLRGFPNDTDFYFDGKQWHLEGERLAFRVMEEKNLLMTVCSHEQEVINFHRI
;
A
#
# COMPACT_ATOMS: atom_id res chain seq x y z
N MET A 1 -1.36 4.39 13.86
CA MET A 1 -0.13 4.12 13.07
C MET A 1 0.46 5.41 12.53
N GLU A 2 1.76 5.42 12.32
CA GLU A 2 2.46 6.50 11.65
C GLU A 2 2.64 6.15 10.18
N LEU A 3 2.36 7.09 9.27
CA LEU A 3 2.53 6.96 7.84
C LEU A 3 3.48 8.04 7.34
N TYR A 4 4.59 7.64 6.78
CA TYR A 4 5.63 8.53 6.25
C TYR A 4 5.65 8.49 4.73
N LEU A 5 5.75 9.66 4.10
CA LEU A 5 6.01 9.84 2.67
C LEU A 5 7.33 10.61 2.50
N LEU A 6 8.27 10.01 1.80
CA LEU A 6 9.55 10.60 1.40
C LEU A 6 9.60 10.72 -0.12
N GLU A 7 9.63 11.93 -0.66
CA GLU A 7 9.97 12.19 -2.05
C GLU A 7 11.50 12.20 -2.21
N THR A 8 12.03 11.45 -3.17
CA THR A 8 13.49 11.30 -3.32
C THR A 8 13.90 10.89 -4.73
N ASP A 9 15.02 11.43 -5.20
CA ASP A 9 15.70 11.00 -6.43
C ASP A 9 16.70 9.86 -6.19
N ALA A 10 16.95 9.49 -4.92
CA ALA A 10 17.83 8.38 -4.57
C ALA A 10 17.22 7.03 -5.03
N PRO A 11 18.03 5.97 -5.17
CA PRO A 11 17.50 4.63 -5.42
C PRO A 11 16.46 4.24 -4.36
N GLN A 12 15.20 3.99 -4.80
CA GLN A 12 14.05 3.87 -3.91
C GLN A 12 14.20 2.76 -2.88
N SER A 13 14.79 1.62 -3.25
CA SER A 13 15.03 0.51 -2.31
C SER A 13 15.99 0.93 -1.18
N GLN A 14 17.03 1.68 -1.50
CA GLN A 14 17.99 2.20 -0.51
C GLN A 14 17.31 3.24 0.39
N ALA A 15 16.55 4.16 -0.18
CA ALA A 15 15.80 5.17 0.55
C ALA A 15 14.76 4.54 1.47
N ALA A 16 14.08 3.47 1.02
CA ALA A 16 13.12 2.69 1.81
C ALA A 16 13.76 2.08 3.07
N HIS A 17 14.89 1.41 2.91
CA HIS A 17 15.62 0.84 4.04
C HIS A 17 16.15 1.91 5.00
N ALA A 18 16.68 3.03 4.47
CA ALA A 18 17.15 4.14 5.29
C ALA A 18 16.02 4.80 6.09
N LEU A 19 14.85 4.97 5.49
CA LEU A 19 13.66 5.51 6.15
C LEU A 19 13.22 4.58 7.30
N LEU A 20 13.07 3.29 7.02
CA LEU A 20 12.69 2.30 8.04
C LEU A 20 13.69 2.29 9.20
N ALA A 21 14.99 2.20 8.92
CA ALA A 21 16.02 2.19 9.94
C ALA A 21 16.03 3.46 10.80
N ARG A 22 15.81 4.64 10.17
CA ARG A 22 15.68 5.92 10.88
C ARG A 22 14.48 5.91 11.83
N VAL A 23 13.29 5.53 11.35
CA VAL A 23 12.07 5.53 12.17
C VAL A 23 12.16 4.50 13.30
N LEU A 24 12.69 3.31 13.04
CA LEU A 24 12.91 2.30 14.09
C LEU A 24 13.82 2.83 15.19
N ARG A 25 14.91 3.50 14.84
CA ARG A 25 15.84 4.09 15.80
C ARG A 25 15.23 5.26 16.57
N GLU A 26 14.62 6.21 15.86
CA GLU A 26 14.20 7.49 16.43
C GLU A 26 12.89 7.40 17.21
N THR A 27 11.95 6.56 16.76
CA THR A 27 10.63 6.43 17.37
C THR A 27 10.53 5.23 18.31
N TYR A 28 11.19 4.13 17.99
CA TYR A 28 11.07 2.87 18.76
C TYR A 28 12.34 2.49 19.52
N GLY A 29 13.45 3.25 19.39
CA GLY A 29 14.71 2.96 20.06
C GLY A 29 15.44 1.71 19.54
N ILE A 30 15.01 1.16 18.41
CA ILE A 30 15.56 -0.07 17.82
C ILE A 30 16.73 0.32 16.90
N THR A 31 17.96 0.11 17.37
CA THR A 31 19.18 0.46 16.63
C THR A 31 19.77 -0.67 15.79
N GLN A 32 19.45 -1.91 16.14
CA GLN A 32 19.90 -3.12 15.43
C GLN A 32 18.71 -4.03 15.20
N PRO A 33 17.84 -3.74 14.20
CA PRO A 33 16.67 -4.54 13.94
C PRO A 33 17.06 -5.90 13.34
N GLU A 34 16.55 -6.98 13.91
CA GLU A 34 16.65 -8.33 13.35
C GLU A 34 15.37 -8.63 12.56
N PHE A 35 15.47 -8.55 11.23
CA PHE A 35 14.36 -8.84 10.36
C PHE A 35 14.22 -10.34 10.10
N ILE A 36 13.01 -10.84 10.29
CA ILE A 36 12.62 -12.19 9.87
C ILE A 36 11.87 -12.05 8.54
N ILE A 37 12.21 -12.90 7.59
CA ILE A 37 11.52 -12.94 6.30
C ILE A 37 10.40 -13.98 6.37
N GLY A 38 9.18 -13.51 6.24
CA GLY A 38 8.01 -14.38 6.19
C GLY A 38 7.99 -15.30 4.96
N PRO A 39 7.11 -16.30 4.92
CA PRO A 39 7.09 -17.35 3.90
C PRO A 39 6.89 -16.83 2.48
N HIS A 40 6.42 -15.58 2.33
CA HIS A 40 6.17 -14.92 1.05
C HIS A 40 7.00 -13.66 0.83
N GLY A 41 8.07 -13.49 1.65
CA GLY A 41 9.03 -12.42 1.45
C GLY A 41 8.72 -11.12 2.21
N LYS A 42 7.58 -11.00 2.92
CA LYS A 42 7.31 -9.82 3.77
C LYS A 42 8.23 -9.85 4.98
N PRO A 43 9.10 -8.82 5.18
CA PRO A 43 9.91 -8.73 6.38
C PRO A 43 9.05 -8.30 7.58
N TYR A 44 9.39 -8.80 8.77
CA TYR A 44 8.79 -8.39 10.03
C TYR A 44 9.81 -8.44 11.17
N LEU A 45 9.47 -7.84 12.30
CA LEU A 45 10.22 -7.89 13.56
C LEU A 45 9.46 -8.78 14.55
N GLU A 46 10.12 -9.75 15.17
CA GLU A 46 9.45 -10.66 16.12
C GLU A 46 8.95 -9.93 17.37
N ASN A 47 9.76 -9.00 17.88
CA ASN A 47 9.46 -8.21 19.08
C ASN A 47 9.55 -6.70 18.75
N GLY A 48 8.81 -6.24 17.75
CA GLY A 48 8.84 -4.86 17.32
C GLY A 48 7.52 -4.41 16.71
N PRO A 49 7.46 -3.15 16.24
CA PRO A 49 6.27 -2.66 15.56
C PRO A 49 6.03 -3.42 14.25
N HIS A 50 4.76 -3.55 13.89
CA HIS A 50 4.39 -3.94 12.55
C HIS A 50 4.72 -2.82 11.57
N PHE A 51 5.13 -3.17 10.36
CA PHE A 51 5.37 -2.19 9.30
C PHE A 51 5.03 -2.73 7.92
N SER A 52 4.78 -1.82 7.01
CA SER A 52 4.67 -2.07 5.59
C SER A 52 5.34 -0.94 4.83
N ILE A 53 6.15 -1.29 3.84
CA ILE A 53 6.90 -0.33 3.06
C ILE A 53 6.62 -0.53 1.57
N SER A 54 6.48 0.57 0.85
CA SER A 54 6.32 0.55 -0.59
C SER A 54 7.07 1.71 -1.22
N HIS A 55 7.40 1.58 -2.49
CA HIS A 55 8.05 2.64 -3.24
C HIS A 55 7.63 2.62 -4.70
N THR A 56 7.61 3.79 -5.28
CA THR A 56 7.42 4.01 -6.71
C THR A 56 8.49 4.98 -7.20
N ARG A 57 8.48 5.31 -8.49
CA ARG A 57 9.45 6.28 -9.03
C ARG A 57 9.32 7.63 -8.32
N GLY A 58 10.39 8.06 -7.68
CA GLY A 58 10.49 9.36 -7.00
C GLY A 58 9.92 9.40 -5.58
N ALA A 59 9.41 8.28 -5.04
CA ALA A 59 8.83 8.29 -3.70
C ALA A 59 8.95 6.94 -2.98
N VAL A 60 9.02 7.03 -1.65
CA VAL A 60 8.95 5.91 -0.71
C VAL A 60 7.88 6.22 0.33
N ALA A 61 7.08 5.21 0.69
CA ALA A 61 6.13 5.30 1.78
C ALA A 61 6.38 4.18 2.81
N LEU A 62 6.21 4.51 4.10
CA LEU A 62 6.34 3.59 5.22
C LEU A 62 5.14 3.77 6.15
N ALA A 63 4.40 2.71 6.39
CA ALA A 63 3.43 2.61 7.47
C ALA A 63 4.02 1.76 8.60
N ILE A 64 3.89 2.21 9.87
CA ILE A 64 4.44 1.53 11.04
C ILE A 64 3.55 1.76 12.27
N GLY A 65 3.35 0.74 13.10
CA GLY A 65 2.50 0.82 14.28
C GLY A 65 2.35 -0.49 15.03
N GLU A 66 1.39 -0.53 15.95
CA GLU A 66 1.18 -1.68 16.84
C GLU A 66 0.45 -2.85 16.18
N HIS A 67 -0.32 -2.59 15.12
CA HIS A 67 -1.14 -3.59 14.45
C HIS A 67 -0.65 -3.86 13.03
N ASN A 68 -1.01 -5.04 12.50
CA ASN A 68 -0.70 -5.39 11.12
C ASN A 68 -1.32 -4.41 10.13
N MET A 69 -0.58 -4.10 9.08
CA MET A 69 -1.02 -3.23 7.99
C MET A 69 -0.38 -3.66 6.67
N GLY A 70 -1.00 -3.18 5.59
CA GLY A 70 -0.43 -3.20 4.25
C GLY A 70 -0.44 -1.80 3.66
N LEU A 71 0.62 -1.43 2.97
CA LEU A 71 0.77 -0.13 2.31
C LEU A 71 1.23 -0.34 0.89
N ASP A 72 0.58 0.37 -0.04
CA ASP A 72 1.11 0.52 -1.39
C ASP A 72 1.11 1.98 -1.83
N ILE A 73 2.07 2.33 -2.70
CA ILE A 73 2.20 3.66 -3.31
C ILE A 73 2.55 3.53 -4.78
N GLU A 74 1.84 4.29 -5.63
CA GLU A 74 2.10 4.34 -7.06
C GLU A 74 2.05 5.76 -7.61
N ALA A 75 2.95 6.06 -8.53
CA ALA A 75 2.85 7.25 -9.36
C ALA A 75 1.83 7.02 -10.48
N VAL A 76 0.88 7.93 -10.64
CA VAL A 76 -0.09 7.87 -11.74
C VAL A 76 0.63 8.10 -13.07
N ARG A 77 0.62 7.09 -13.93
CA ARG A 77 1.33 7.08 -15.22
C ARG A 77 0.50 6.37 -16.30
N SER A 78 1.02 6.31 -17.50
CA SER A 78 0.40 5.48 -18.54
C SER A 78 0.64 4.00 -18.27
N PHE A 79 -0.34 3.17 -18.58
CA PHE A 79 -0.28 1.71 -18.53
C PHE A 79 -0.75 1.12 -19.85
N HIS A 80 -0.46 -0.16 -20.08
CA HIS A 80 -0.91 -0.84 -21.28
C HIS A 80 -2.41 -1.18 -21.18
N GLN A 81 -3.17 -0.92 -22.24
CA GLN A 81 -4.65 -1.02 -22.27
C GLN A 81 -5.22 -2.38 -21.80
N ARG A 82 -4.47 -3.46 -21.94
CA ARG A 82 -4.90 -4.80 -21.52
C ARG A 82 -4.61 -5.13 -20.05
N VAL A 83 -3.97 -4.23 -19.31
CA VAL A 83 -3.62 -4.49 -17.91
C VAL A 83 -4.85 -4.45 -17.00
N PRO A 84 -5.80 -3.50 -17.15
CA PRO A 84 -7.02 -3.49 -16.34
C PRO A 84 -7.81 -4.81 -16.39
N GLU A 85 -8.05 -5.36 -17.60
CA GLU A 85 -8.76 -6.63 -17.78
C GLU A 85 -8.12 -7.83 -17.06
N ARG A 86 -6.82 -7.75 -16.75
CA ARG A 86 -6.07 -8.83 -16.11
C ARG A 86 -6.06 -8.75 -14.59
N ILE A 87 -6.18 -7.54 -14.05
CA ILE A 87 -6.03 -7.30 -12.61
C ILE A 87 -7.36 -7.00 -11.92
N MET A 88 -8.36 -6.55 -12.66
CA MET A 88 -9.67 -6.23 -12.14
C MET A 88 -10.60 -7.43 -12.19
N SER A 89 -11.49 -7.56 -11.21
CA SER A 89 -12.66 -8.39 -11.34
C SER A 89 -13.59 -7.83 -12.44
N ARG A 90 -14.64 -8.54 -12.77
CA ARG A 90 -15.60 -8.04 -13.77
C ARG A 90 -16.30 -6.77 -13.28
N GLU A 91 -16.71 -6.78 -12.03
CA GLU A 91 -17.42 -5.66 -11.38
C GLU A 91 -16.55 -4.41 -11.30
N GLU A 92 -15.28 -4.57 -10.93
CA GLU A 92 -14.30 -3.50 -10.92
C GLU A 92 -14.02 -2.95 -12.32
N TYR A 93 -13.93 -3.83 -13.32
CA TYR A 93 -13.70 -3.41 -14.71
C TYR A 93 -14.91 -2.65 -15.28
N ASP A 94 -16.13 -3.13 -15.01
CA ASP A 94 -17.35 -2.42 -15.42
C ASP A 94 -17.44 -1.04 -14.74
N TRP A 95 -17.10 -0.96 -13.43
CA TRP A 95 -16.99 0.32 -12.72
C TRP A 95 -15.93 1.24 -13.36
N PHE A 96 -14.74 0.74 -13.63
CA PHE A 96 -13.64 1.49 -14.25
C PHE A 96 -14.02 2.03 -15.63
N CYS A 97 -14.66 1.22 -16.49
CA CYS A 97 -15.17 1.66 -17.79
C CYS A 97 -16.24 2.74 -17.65
N SER A 98 -17.16 2.60 -16.69
CA SER A 98 -18.21 3.58 -16.43
C SER A 98 -17.65 4.96 -16.03
N ARG A 99 -16.45 5.00 -15.47
CA ARG A 99 -15.72 6.21 -15.07
C ARG A 99 -14.91 6.83 -16.21
N GLY A 100 -14.89 6.22 -17.39
CA GLY A 100 -14.14 6.68 -18.55
C GLY A 100 -12.66 6.24 -18.54
N GLU A 101 -12.35 5.12 -17.89
CA GLU A 101 -11.03 4.49 -17.88
C GLU A 101 -9.91 5.43 -17.40
N LEU A 102 -10.18 6.20 -16.35
CA LEU A 102 -9.24 7.17 -15.82
C LEU A 102 -8.01 6.46 -15.20
N LYS A 103 -6.82 6.91 -15.57
CA LYS A 103 -5.55 6.37 -15.02
C LYS A 103 -5.53 6.35 -13.49
N ARG A 104 -6.11 7.38 -12.89
CA ARG A 104 -6.19 7.51 -11.44
C ARG A 104 -7.04 6.38 -10.83
N ASP A 105 -8.19 6.06 -11.42
CA ASP A 105 -9.07 5.00 -10.94
C ASP A 105 -8.39 3.62 -11.08
N PHE A 106 -7.61 3.42 -12.15
CA PHE A 106 -6.76 2.24 -12.30
C PHE A 106 -5.75 2.10 -11.16
N PHE A 107 -4.97 3.16 -10.88
CA PHE A 107 -3.96 3.10 -9.82
C PHE A 107 -4.57 3.06 -8.43
N ALA A 108 -5.77 3.59 -8.20
CA ALA A 108 -6.51 3.40 -6.96
C ALA A 108 -6.83 1.91 -6.72
N LEU A 109 -7.42 1.23 -7.72
CA LEU A 109 -7.70 -0.21 -7.62
C LEU A 109 -6.41 -1.04 -7.48
N TRP A 110 -5.36 -0.68 -8.19
CA TRP A 110 -4.06 -1.35 -8.07
C TRP A 110 -3.50 -1.25 -6.65
N THR A 111 -3.41 -0.04 -6.09
CA THR A 111 -2.89 0.16 -4.73
C THR A 111 -3.78 -0.46 -3.65
N LEU A 112 -5.10 -0.53 -3.86
CA LEU A 112 -6.02 -1.27 -2.99
C LEU A 112 -5.63 -2.75 -2.92
N LYS A 113 -5.49 -3.41 -4.06
CA LYS A 113 -5.13 -4.83 -4.16
C LYS A 113 -3.75 -5.10 -3.57
N GLU A 114 -2.74 -4.33 -3.97
CA GLU A 114 -1.37 -4.49 -3.46
C GLU A 114 -1.30 -4.27 -1.93
N SER A 115 -2.00 -3.26 -1.39
CA SER A 115 -2.02 -3.02 0.04
C SER A 115 -2.69 -4.18 0.80
N TYR A 116 -3.75 -4.77 0.25
CA TYR A 116 -4.41 -5.94 0.83
C TYR A 116 -3.49 -7.17 0.86
N TYR A 117 -2.81 -7.50 -0.25
CA TYR A 117 -1.87 -8.63 -0.27
C TYR A 117 -0.65 -8.39 0.63
N LYS A 118 -0.20 -7.15 0.78
CA LYS A 118 0.82 -6.78 1.76
C LYS A 118 0.30 -6.91 3.21
N TYR A 119 -0.98 -6.59 3.46
CA TYR A 119 -1.61 -6.84 4.76
C TYR A 119 -1.64 -8.34 5.07
N LEU A 120 -2.07 -9.18 4.14
CA LEU A 120 -2.06 -10.63 4.29
C LEU A 120 -0.65 -11.22 4.40
N GLY A 121 0.37 -10.52 3.88
CA GLY A 121 1.75 -11.02 3.80
C GLY A 121 1.94 -12.15 2.79
N THR A 122 1.00 -12.35 1.88
CA THR A 122 1.04 -13.43 0.86
C THR A 122 1.79 -13.03 -0.40
N GLY A 123 2.00 -11.74 -0.61
CA GLY A 123 2.46 -11.19 -1.88
C GLY A 123 1.42 -11.37 -2.99
N LEU A 124 1.57 -10.62 -4.05
CA LEU A 124 0.72 -10.77 -5.24
C LEU A 124 1.11 -12.06 -5.96
N ARG A 125 0.22 -13.05 -5.97
CA ARG A 125 0.40 -14.31 -6.70
C ARG A 125 -0.55 -14.35 -7.90
N GLY A 126 0.00 -14.23 -9.11
CA GLY A 126 -0.81 -14.22 -10.32
C GLY A 126 -1.49 -12.87 -10.58
N PHE A 127 -2.70 -12.91 -11.11
CA PHE A 127 -3.50 -11.71 -11.36
C PHE A 127 -4.52 -11.53 -10.24
N PRO A 128 -4.58 -10.35 -9.59
CA PRO A 128 -5.42 -10.11 -8.41
C PRO A 128 -6.89 -9.84 -8.78
N ASN A 129 -7.44 -10.58 -9.71
CA ASN A 129 -8.85 -10.48 -10.15
C ASN A 129 -9.81 -11.35 -9.32
N ASP A 130 -9.31 -11.95 -8.24
CA ASP A 130 -10.06 -12.75 -7.27
C ASP A 130 -10.54 -11.94 -6.05
N THR A 131 -10.28 -10.64 -6.04
CA THR A 131 -10.72 -9.70 -5.00
C THR A 131 -11.65 -8.66 -5.62
N ASP A 132 -12.79 -8.41 -4.99
CA ASP A 132 -13.81 -7.46 -5.44
C ASP A 132 -13.85 -6.24 -4.54
N PHE A 133 -13.22 -5.15 -5.00
CA PHE A 133 -13.30 -3.85 -4.35
C PHE A 133 -14.46 -3.04 -4.91
N TYR A 134 -15.20 -2.39 -4.02
CA TYR A 134 -16.24 -1.46 -4.41
C TYR A 134 -16.18 -0.15 -3.62
N PHE A 135 -16.63 0.93 -4.26
CA PHE A 135 -16.68 2.28 -3.67
C PHE A 135 -18.13 2.64 -3.35
N ASP A 136 -18.45 2.90 -2.08
CA ASP A 136 -19.80 3.22 -1.62
C ASP A 136 -20.19 4.70 -1.77
N GLY A 137 -19.32 5.50 -2.39
CA GLY A 137 -19.44 6.96 -2.52
C GLY A 137 -18.67 7.75 -1.47
N LYS A 138 -18.11 7.08 -0.46
CA LYS A 138 -17.28 7.68 0.60
C LYS A 138 -15.95 6.96 0.78
N GLN A 139 -15.97 5.64 0.80
CA GLN A 139 -14.79 4.83 1.05
C GLN A 139 -14.82 3.54 0.22
N TRP A 140 -13.65 2.91 0.13
CA TRP A 140 -13.46 1.63 -0.52
C TRP A 140 -13.68 0.49 0.46
N HIS A 141 -14.29 -0.58 -0.03
CA HIS A 141 -14.52 -1.83 0.70
C HIS A 141 -14.04 -3.01 -0.13
N LEU A 142 -13.70 -4.09 0.54
CA LEU A 142 -13.49 -5.41 -0.06
C LEU A 142 -14.61 -6.32 0.39
N GLU A 143 -15.25 -7.00 -0.55
CA GLU A 143 -16.37 -7.90 -0.23
C GLU A 143 -15.94 -9.02 0.73
N GLY A 144 -16.72 -9.22 1.79
CA GLY A 144 -16.46 -10.24 2.81
C GLY A 144 -15.43 -9.86 3.88
N GLU A 145 -14.75 -8.73 3.77
CA GLU A 145 -13.71 -8.30 4.72
C GLU A 145 -14.18 -7.13 5.60
N ARG A 146 -13.69 -7.13 6.86
CA ARG A 146 -13.88 -6.03 7.81
C ARG A 146 -12.58 -5.26 8.00
N LEU A 147 -12.10 -4.68 6.91
CA LEU A 147 -10.85 -3.91 6.86
C LEU A 147 -11.14 -2.50 6.36
N ALA A 148 -10.34 -1.54 6.81
CA ALA A 148 -10.35 -0.19 6.30
C ALA A 148 -9.32 -0.04 5.19
N PHE A 149 -9.75 0.55 4.09
CA PHE A 149 -8.90 0.93 2.96
C PHE A 149 -8.91 2.44 2.82
N ARG A 150 -7.79 3.07 3.15
CA ARG A 150 -7.64 4.53 3.07
C ARG A 150 -6.78 4.89 1.89
N VAL A 151 -7.44 5.32 0.82
CA VAL A 151 -6.79 5.83 -0.40
C VAL A 151 -6.51 7.31 -0.20
N MET A 152 -5.24 7.67 -0.31
CA MET A 152 -4.76 9.05 -0.19
C MET A 152 -4.06 9.46 -1.47
N GLU A 153 -4.21 10.71 -1.83
CA GLU A 153 -3.54 11.29 -2.97
C GLU A 153 -2.65 12.45 -2.55
N GLU A 154 -1.42 12.44 -3.04
CA GLU A 154 -0.46 13.52 -2.87
C GLU A 154 0.19 13.82 -4.22
N LYS A 155 -0.15 14.97 -4.82
CA LYS A 155 0.25 15.36 -6.20
C LYS A 155 -0.21 14.30 -7.23
N ASN A 156 0.74 13.57 -7.83
CA ASN A 156 0.48 12.48 -8.76
C ASN A 156 0.73 11.08 -8.16
N LEU A 157 0.86 11.00 -6.84
CA LEU A 157 1.04 9.76 -6.11
C LEU A 157 -0.30 9.31 -5.51
N LEU A 158 -0.60 8.05 -5.63
CA LEU A 158 -1.69 7.37 -4.93
C LEU A 158 -1.11 6.40 -3.92
N MET A 159 -1.58 6.48 -2.69
CA MET A 159 -1.20 5.58 -1.60
C MET A 159 -2.45 4.93 -1.03
N THR A 160 -2.37 3.66 -0.72
CA THR A 160 -3.44 2.96 0.00
C THR A 160 -2.86 2.27 1.23
N VAL A 161 -3.51 2.50 2.38
CA VAL A 161 -3.29 1.75 3.61
C VAL A 161 -4.46 0.81 3.84
N CYS A 162 -4.16 -0.48 3.96
CA CYS A 162 -5.07 -1.52 4.44
C CYS A 162 -4.78 -1.80 5.92
N SER A 163 -5.78 -1.68 6.78
CA SER A 163 -5.64 -1.86 8.23
C SER A 163 -6.96 -2.24 8.90
N HIS A 164 -6.97 -2.46 10.21
CA HIS A 164 -8.20 -2.55 10.99
C HIS A 164 -9.00 -1.23 10.92
N GLU A 165 -10.33 -1.31 11.02
CA GLU A 165 -11.25 -0.16 10.84
C GLU A 165 -10.99 0.99 11.82
N GLN A 166 -10.58 0.69 13.05
CA GLN A 166 -10.37 1.69 14.12
C GLN A 166 -8.98 2.35 14.11
N GLU A 167 -8.11 1.99 13.17
CA GLU A 167 -6.75 2.51 13.14
C GLU A 167 -6.71 3.98 12.73
N VAL A 168 -6.08 4.82 13.56
CA VAL A 168 -5.85 6.25 13.26
C VAL A 168 -4.52 6.40 12.53
N ILE A 169 -4.50 7.14 11.43
CA ILE A 169 -3.29 7.41 10.65
C ILE A 169 -2.79 8.82 10.96
N ASN A 170 -1.56 8.93 11.47
CA ASN A 170 -0.81 10.16 11.57
C ASN A 170 0.12 10.27 10.36
N PHE A 171 -0.13 11.23 9.47
CA PHE A 171 0.60 11.38 8.21
C PHE A 171 1.77 12.36 8.35
N HIS A 172 2.95 11.95 7.89
CA HIS A 172 4.20 12.70 7.91
C HIS A 172 4.79 12.80 6.51
N ARG A 173 4.92 14.00 6.00
CA ARG A 173 5.68 14.28 4.78
C ARG A 173 7.07 14.78 5.16
N ILE A 174 8.11 14.14 4.64
CA ILE A 174 9.51 14.38 4.98
C ILE A 174 10.40 14.50 3.75
#